data_054e9b033a2883f7bbdf41bd9ae90e19
#
_entry.id   054e9b033a2883f7bbdf41bd9ae90e19
#
_cell.length_a   1.000
_cell.length_b   1.000
_cell.length_c   1.000
_cell.angle_alpha   90.00
_cell.angle_beta   90.00
_cell.angle_gamma   90.00
#
_symmetry.space_group_name_H-M   'P 1'
#
loop_
_entity.id
_entity.type
_entity.pdbx_description
1 polymer ?
#
loop_
_entity_poly.entity_id
_entity_poly.type
_entity_poly.pdbx_seq_one_letter_code
_entity_poly.pdbx_strand_id
1 'polypeptide(L)'
;MKTDRNKNNVKSEENMILEKSRRSDANVFPVENKGKGKIAKAKKRQVKGVIWKTVLQQKWLSMGIVFAVAGAVVTALIPPLILAKIVDTVTAGKAVTFWVIFLYFAMLALTGFMESAREGLLTVFGQKITHALRSSLMEKFICLTSDKLTGLEPGTLASRFVGDVDTVENLFTSGIISMFADACKIISILVVIWFENKGLAVVLLVILPFLFWFTRHVQKNMLAAQIENRKAVGRASGHVPETLHNIRTIHCLGREKYMEERYDTYIGESYQAMERTNFYDAVYSPVILILNAVVVAAVMLLSASGNKMVLTFFGMSAGTAVAVINYISQIFSPVESLGMEIQTIQSAVAGIHRINEFFGLEEKENGAQENGDTEKTWNNPATKIEENRNEKISRKEAMADMEERHRLGASGSNSFPFVEFRNVTFGYDEHVVLEHLNFKVMDTDQVTLLGRTGAGKSTILKLLLGLYEPDQGQVLLHGIPATAVRAGERRKLFGYVEQTFHMVPGTVRDQITL
;
A
#
# COMPACT_ATOMS: atom_id res chain seq x y z
N MET A 1 -50.51 9.76 14.78
CA MET A 1 -50.73 8.94 13.56
C MET A 1 -50.21 9.59 12.26
N LYS A 2 -49.47 10.71 12.32
CA LYS A 2 -48.80 11.37 11.16
C LYS A 2 -47.27 11.21 11.14
N THR A 3 -46.65 10.76 12.23
CA THR A 3 -45.20 10.62 12.37
C THR A 3 -44.61 9.30 11.87
N ASP A 4 -45.42 8.25 11.78
CA ASP A 4 -44.94 6.93 11.35
C ASP A 4 -44.95 6.72 9.81
N ARG A 5 -45.76 7.50 9.08
CA ARG A 5 -45.75 7.44 7.60
C ARG A 5 -44.51 8.06 6.98
N ASN A 6 -43.87 9.03 7.66
CA ASN A 6 -42.70 9.68 7.14
C ASN A 6 -41.40 8.83 7.32
N LYS A 7 -41.32 8.03 8.38
CA LYS A 7 -40.20 7.11 8.61
C LYS A 7 -40.16 5.93 7.61
N ASN A 8 -41.29 5.49 7.14
CA ASN A 8 -41.34 4.38 6.16
C ASN A 8 -41.03 4.85 4.73
N ASN A 9 -41.34 6.09 4.37
CA ASN A 9 -40.94 6.66 3.08
C ASN A 9 -39.44 6.93 2.99
N VAL A 10 -38.81 7.45 4.05
CA VAL A 10 -37.37 7.67 4.09
C VAL A 10 -36.58 6.36 3.98
N LYS A 11 -37.02 5.29 4.68
CA LYS A 11 -36.40 3.96 4.53
C LYS A 11 -36.58 3.34 3.15
N SER A 12 -37.70 3.63 2.47
CA SER A 12 -37.96 3.15 1.11
C SER A 12 -37.06 3.87 0.08
N GLU A 13 -36.81 5.16 0.25
CA GLU A 13 -35.89 5.93 -0.61
C GLU A 13 -34.42 5.55 -0.36
N GLU A 14 -34.01 5.35 0.89
CA GLU A 14 -32.67 4.86 1.21
C GLU A 14 -32.37 3.47 0.61
N ASN A 15 -33.34 2.56 0.68
CA ASN A 15 -33.20 1.24 0.05
C ASN A 15 -33.15 1.32 -1.47
N MET A 16 -33.87 2.23 -2.09
CA MET A 16 -33.87 2.44 -3.54
C MET A 16 -32.54 3.08 -4.02
N ILE A 17 -31.94 3.96 -3.22
CA ILE A 17 -30.62 4.55 -3.49
C ILE A 17 -29.50 3.49 -3.32
N LEU A 18 -29.61 2.63 -2.31
CA LEU A 18 -28.67 1.51 -2.09
C LEU A 18 -28.77 0.43 -3.19
N GLU A 19 -29.96 0.17 -3.70
CA GLU A 19 -30.14 -0.75 -4.85
C GLU A 19 -29.63 -0.14 -6.16
N LYS A 20 -29.81 1.16 -6.38
CA LYS A 20 -29.24 1.88 -7.54
C LYS A 20 -27.71 1.91 -7.49
N SER A 21 -27.13 2.14 -6.31
CA SER A 21 -25.67 2.07 -6.12
C SER A 21 -25.13 0.66 -6.41
N ARG A 22 -25.79 -0.39 -5.90
CA ARG A 22 -25.41 -1.79 -6.19
C ARG A 22 -25.58 -2.20 -7.66
N ARG A 23 -26.52 -1.60 -8.39
CA ARG A 23 -26.69 -1.84 -9.84
C ARG A 23 -25.68 -1.06 -10.69
N SER A 24 -25.21 0.11 -10.22
CA SER A 24 -24.14 0.84 -10.86
C SER A 24 -22.80 0.09 -10.79
N ASP A 25 -22.52 -0.56 -9.65
CA ASP A 25 -21.30 -1.36 -9.47
C ASP A 25 -21.34 -2.74 -10.16
N ALA A 26 -22.51 -3.19 -10.61
CA ALA A 26 -22.69 -4.49 -11.27
C ALA A 26 -22.62 -4.43 -12.82
N ASN A 27 -22.60 -3.24 -13.42
CA ASN A 27 -22.62 -3.06 -14.88
C ASN A 27 -21.28 -2.64 -15.49
N VAL A 28 -20.16 -2.82 -14.77
CA VAL A 28 -18.83 -2.65 -15.36
C VAL A 28 -18.26 -4.04 -15.64
N PHE A 29 -18.39 -4.44 -16.90
CA PHE A 29 -17.84 -5.58 -17.65
C PHE A 29 -18.59 -6.94 -17.62
N PRO A 30 -18.97 -7.46 -18.80
CA PRO A 30 -18.09 -8.37 -19.51
C PRO A 30 -18.02 -8.13 -21.03
N VAL A 31 -16.85 -7.85 -21.55
CA VAL A 31 -16.57 -8.09 -22.97
C VAL A 31 -15.94 -9.48 -23.12
N GLU A 32 -16.73 -10.38 -23.61
CA GLU A 32 -16.31 -11.72 -24.01
C GLU A 32 -15.55 -11.64 -25.33
N ASN A 33 -14.21 -11.70 -25.29
CA ASN A 33 -13.40 -11.72 -26.49
C ASN A 33 -12.87 -13.13 -26.75
N LYS A 34 -13.49 -13.82 -27.72
CA LYS A 34 -13.00 -15.07 -28.30
C LYS A 34 -11.91 -14.78 -29.33
N GLY A 35 -10.66 -14.74 -28.87
CA GLY A 35 -9.48 -14.73 -29.72
C GLY A 35 -8.39 -15.58 -29.08
N LYS A 36 -8.36 -16.90 -29.36
CA LYS A 36 -7.29 -17.80 -28.89
C LYS A 36 -6.02 -17.61 -29.70
N GLY A 37 -5.21 -16.59 -29.39
CA GLY A 37 -3.79 -16.56 -29.67
C GLY A 37 -3.03 -17.00 -28.41
N LYS A 38 -2.08 -17.93 -28.53
CA LYS A 38 -1.18 -18.33 -27.43
C LYS A 38 -0.24 -17.16 -27.11
N ILE A 39 -0.71 -16.21 -26.29
CA ILE A 39 0.13 -15.15 -25.72
C ILE A 39 0.93 -15.81 -24.59
N ALA A 40 2.25 -15.76 -24.71
CA ALA A 40 3.15 -16.12 -23.63
C ALA A 40 2.72 -15.32 -22.38
N LYS A 41 2.31 -16.02 -21.30
CA LYS A 41 1.89 -15.40 -20.04
C LYS A 41 3.08 -14.64 -19.46
N ALA A 42 3.19 -13.36 -19.75
CA ALA A 42 4.04 -12.46 -19.00
C ALA A 42 3.69 -12.67 -17.50
N LYS A 43 4.69 -13.00 -16.69
CA LYS A 43 4.52 -13.33 -15.28
C LYS A 43 4.01 -12.07 -14.58
N LYS A 44 2.70 -12.01 -14.35
CA LYS A 44 2.01 -10.84 -13.80
C LYS A 44 2.69 -10.46 -12.49
N ARG A 45 3.38 -9.32 -12.45
CA ARG A 45 4.00 -8.80 -11.22
C ARG A 45 2.90 -8.65 -10.17
N GLN A 46 3.15 -9.10 -8.97
CA GLN A 46 2.25 -8.99 -7.83
C GLN A 46 3.05 -8.55 -6.62
N VAL A 47 2.45 -7.78 -5.73
CA VAL A 47 3.04 -7.35 -4.45
C VAL A 47 3.67 -8.53 -3.71
N LYS A 48 2.98 -9.67 -3.66
CA LYS A 48 3.50 -10.91 -3.05
C LYS A 48 4.84 -11.35 -3.63
N GLY A 49 5.01 -11.23 -4.95
CA GLY A 49 6.27 -11.60 -5.61
C GLY A 49 7.43 -10.67 -5.24
N VAL A 50 7.16 -9.36 -5.16
CA VAL A 50 8.16 -8.35 -4.75
C VAL A 50 8.58 -8.58 -3.31
N ILE A 51 7.63 -8.75 -2.40
CA ILE A 51 7.90 -9.01 -0.98
C ILE A 51 8.71 -10.30 -0.81
N TRP A 52 8.29 -11.39 -1.47
CA TRP A 52 8.98 -12.68 -1.36
C TRP A 52 10.42 -12.61 -1.88
N LYS A 53 10.65 -11.89 -2.99
CA LYS A 53 11.99 -11.64 -3.53
C LYS A 53 12.84 -10.87 -2.51
N THR A 54 12.28 -9.83 -1.88
CA THR A 54 12.97 -9.02 -0.86
C THR A 54 13.33 -9.85 0.38
N VAL A 55 12.41 -10.69 0.87
CA VAL A 55 12.66 -11.61 2.01
C VAL A 55 13.81 -12.56 1.69
N LEU A 56 13.81 -13.16 0.50
CA LEU A 56 14.87 -14.09 0.08
C LEU A 56 16.22 -13.41 -0.13
N GLN A 57 16.24 -12.17 -0.59
CA GLN A 57 17.47 -11.39 -0.74
C GLN A 57 18.07 -10.97 0.60
N GLN A 58 17.22 -10.72 1.61
CA GLN A 58 17.61 -10.24 2.93
C GLN A 58 17.59 -11.36 4.00
N LYS A 59 18.18 -12.53 3.69
CA LYS A 59 18.13 -13.73 4.55
C LYS A 59 18.65 -13.47 5.97
N TRP A 60 19.76 -12.75 6.11
CA TRP A 60 20.36 -12.41 7.41
C TRP A 60 19.47 -11.51 8.26
N LEU A 61 18.81 -10.53 7.63
CA LEU A 61 17.88 -9.64 8.30
C LEU A 61 16.64 -10.41 8.76
N SER A 62 16.07 -11.25 7.90
CA SER A 62 14.91 -12.10 8.24
C SER A 62 15.22 -13.07 9.37
N MET A 63 16.40 -13.69 9.37
CA MET A 63 16.86 -14.56 10.45
C MET A 63 17.10 -13.78 11.74
N GLY A 64 17.66 -12.56 11.65
CA GLY A 64 17.84 -11.66 12.79
C GLY A 64 16.51 -11.28 13.44
N ILE A 65 15.45 -11.00 12.64
CA ILE A 65 14.10 -10.71 13.15
C ILE A 65 13.54 -11.91 13.92
N VAL A 66 13.63 -13.12 13.37
CA VAL A 66 13.14 -14.34 14.04
C VAL A 66 13.88 -14.55 15.37
N PHE A 67 15.20 -14.37 15.38
CA PHE A 67 16.01 -14.47 16.59
C PHE A 67 15.64 -13.37 17.63
N ALA A 68 15.46 -12.12 17.19
CA ALA A 68 15.09 -11.02 18.08
C ALA A 68 13.68 -11.20 18.66
N VAL A 69 12.70 -11.66 17.85
CA VAL A 69 11.34 -11.98 18.33
C VAL A 69 11.38 -13.11 19.36
N ALA A 70 12.05 -14.21 19.05
CA ALA A 70 12.19 -15.34 20.00
C ALA A 70 12.94 -14.91 21.27
N GLY A 71 14.02 -14.16 21.11
CA GLY A 71 14.80 -13.61 22.22
C GLY A 71 13.98 -12.68 23.11
N ALA A 72 13.21 -11.76 22.54
CA ALA A 72 12.35 -10.85 23.28
C ALA A 72 11.28 -11.60 24.10
N VAL A 73 10.64 -12.61 23.48
CA VAL A 73 9.65 -13.45 24.19
C VAL A 73 10.28 -14.21 25.34
N VAL A 74 11.41 -14.89 25.13
CA VAL A 74 12.08 -15.69 26.17
C VAL A 74 12.62 -14.81 27.29
N THR A 75 13.28 -13.70 26.96
CA THR A 75 13.85 -12.80 27.98
C THR A 75 12.79 -12.09 28.79
N ALA A 76 11.61 -11.80 28.25
CA ALA A 76 10.50 -11.20 28.97
C ALA A 76 9.90 -12.10 30.08
N LEU A 77 10.07 -13.42 29.97
CA LEU A 77 9.56 -14.39 30.96
C LEU A 77 10.44 -14.49 32.21
N ILE A 78 11.72 -14.16 32.11
CA ILE A 78 12.69 -14.43 33.19
C ILE A 78 12.63 -13.42 34.35
N PRO A 79 12.52 -12.10 34.13
CA PRO A 79 12.50 -11.10 35.22
C PRO A 79 11.41 -11.34 36.28
N PRO A 80 10.13 -11.66 35.93
CA PRO A 80 9.12 -11.94 36.95
C PRO A 80 9.47 -13.15 37.84
N LEU A 81 10.11 -14.19 37.28
CA LEU A 81 10.56 -15.38 38.05
C LEU A 81 11.69 -15.04 39.02
N ILE A 82 12.65 -14.20 38.60
CA ILE A 82 13.72 -13.75 39.48
C ILE A 82 13.13 -12.87 40.61
N LEU A 83 12.21 -11.99 40.25
CA LEU A 83 11.52 -11.14 41.22
C LEU A 83 10.76 -11.98 42.24
N ALA A 84 10.06 -13.04 41.84
CA ALA A 84 9.40 -13.98 42.71
C ALA A 84 10.39 -14.56 43.75
N LYS A 85 11.56 -15.00 43.31
CA LYS A 85 12.59 -15.56 44.17
C LYS A 85 13.16 -14.54 45.14
N ILE A 86 13.30 -13.28 44.73
CA ILE A 86 13.74 -12.18 45.62
C ILE A 86 12.69 -11.95 46.70
N VAL A 87 11.41 -11.83 46.34
CA VAL A 87 10.31 -11.59 47.29
C VAL A 87 10.18 -12.74 48.26
N ASP A 88 10.25 -13.98 47.84
CA ASP A 88 10.21 -15.17 48.71
C ASP A 88 11.39 -15.23 49.70
N THR A 89 12.58 -14.80 49.25
CA THR A 89 13.77 -14.75 50.10
C THR A 89 13.61 -13.69 51.20
N VAL A 90 13.10 -12.51 50.83
CA VAL A 90 12.84 -11.41 51.77
C VAL A 90 11.74 -11.79 52.78
N THR A 91 10.66 -12.41 52.28
CA THR A 91 9.52 -12.83 53.13
C THR A 91 9.94 -13.93 54.12
N ALA A 92 10.90 -14.78 53.72
CA ALA A 92 11.49 -15.78 54.61
C ALA A 92 12.50 -15.18 55.63
N GLY A 93 12.70 -13.86 55.67
CA GLY A 93 13.63 -13.19 56.56
C GLY A 93 15.12 -13.43 56.22
N LYS A 94 15.42 -13.91 55.03
CA LYS A 94 16.79 -14.17 54.55
C LYS A 94 17.34 -12.98 53.79
N ALA A 95 18.65 -12.73 53.90
CA ALA A 95 19.31 -11.69 53.12
C ALA A 95 19.36 -12.07 51.66
N VAL A 96 18.98 -11.14 50.79
CA VAL A 96 19.10 -11.35 49.32
C VAL A 96 20.54 -11.15 48.91
N THR A 97 21.09 -12.09 48.19
CA THR A 97 22.44 -12.04 47.64
C THR A 97 22.53 -10.96 46.55
N PHE A 98 23.54 -10.11 46.60
CA PHE A 98 23.75 -9.01 45.63
C PHE A 98 23.71 -9.54 44.16
N TRP A 99 24.24 -10.71 43.88
CA TRP A 99 24.23 -11.32 42.55
C TRP A 99 22.82 -11.58 41.99
N VAL A 100 21.84 -11.87 42.82
CA VAL A 100 20.45 -12.12 42.37
C VAL A 100 19.80 -10.78 42.00
N ILE A 101 20.09 -9.72 42.76
CA ILE A 101 19.63 -8.37 42.39
C ILE A 101 20.29 -7.90 41.10
N PHE A 102 21.60 -8.10 40.97
CA PHE A 102 22.33 -7.75 39.76
C PHE A 102 21.78 -8.53 38.55
N LEU A 103 21.52 -9.84 38.69
CA LEU A 103 20.94 -10.68 37.65
C LEU A 103 19.54 -10.18 37.23
N TYR A 104 18.72 -9.72 38.17
CA TYR A 104 17.41 -9.15 37.86
C TYR A 104 17.54 -7.93 36.95
N PHE A 105 18.38 -6.95 37.32
CA PHE A 105 18.60 -5.76 36.50
C PHE A 105 19.26 -6.07 35.16
N ALA A 106 20.21 -7.01 35.13
CA ALA A 106 20.84 -7.47 33.89
C ALA A 106 19.82 -8.11 32.92
N MET A 107 18.89 -8.90 33.46
CA MET A 107 17.82 -9.51 32.64
C MET A 107 16.78 -8.49 32.17
N LEU A 108 16.45 -7.48 33.00
CA LEU A 108 15.61 -6.37 32.56
C LEU A 108 16.27 -5.58 31.41
N ALA A 109 17.57 -5.27 31.56
CA ALA A 109 18.32 -4.57 30.51
C ALA A 109 18.40 -5.42 29.22
N LEU A 110 18.62 -6.73 29.35
CA LEU A 110 18.64 -7.65 28.21
C LEU A 110 17.27 -7.74 27.52
N THR A 111 16.18 -7.77 28.28
CA THR A 111 14.81 -7.75 27.74
C THR A 111 14.57 -6.47 26.93
N GLY A 112 14.89 -5.30 27.51
CA GLY A 112 14.77 -4.02 26.80
C GLY A 112 15.64 -3.95 25.55
N PHE A 113 16.87 -4.50 25.62
CA PHE A 113 17.75 -4.58 24.45
C PHE A 113 17.17 -5.49 23.34
N MET A 114 16.65 -6.67 23.69
CA MET A 114 16.03 -7.58 22.71
C MET A 114 14.78 -6.98 22.09
N GLU A 115 13.97 -6.27 22.86
CA GLU A 115 12.78 -5.59 22.37
C GLU A 115 13.12 -4.44 21.43
N SER A 116 14.10 -3.60 21.80
CA SER A 116 14.61 -2.53 20.93
C SER A 116 15.27 -3.08 19.65
N ALA A 117 16.01 -4.18 19.76
CA ALA A 117 16.61 -4.85 18.60
C ALA A 117 15.52 -5.41 17.65
N ARG A 118 14.48 -6.04 18.20
CA ARG A 118 13.31 -6.49 17.44
C ARG A 118 12.69 -5.34 16.66
N GLU A 119 12.38 -4.23 17.32
CA GLU A 119 11.71 -3.09 16.71
C GLU A 119 12.58 -2.41 15.65
N GLY A 120 13.88 -2.23 15.93
CA GLY A 120 14.83 -1.69 14.96
C GLY A 120 14.98 -2.58 13.72
N LEU A 121 15.08 -3.89 13.88
CA LEU A 121 15.17 -4.83 12.76
C LEU A 121 13.88 -4.86 11.92
N LEU A 122 12.70 -4.79 12.56
CA LEU A 122 11.41 -4.72 11.88
C LEU A 122 11.29 -3.43 11.07
N THR A 123 11.70 -2.30 11.63
CA THR A 123 11.70 -1.01 10.93
C THR A 123 12.61 -1.05 9.69
N VAL A 124 13.85 -1.54 9.83
CA VAL A 124 14.77 -1.70 8.70
C VAL A 124 14.19 -2.62 7.63
N PHE A 125 13.54 -3.70 8.03
CA PHE A 125 12.88 -4.64 7.11
C PHE A 125 11.71 -3.98 6.37
N GLY A 126 10.86 -3.24 7.09
CA GLY A 126 9.76 -2.46 6.51
C GLY A 126 10.28 -1.48 5.45
N GLN A 127 11.31 -0.70 5.76
CA GLN A 127 11.95 0.23 4.83
C GLN A 127 12.51 -0.47 3.57
N LYS A 128 13.06 -1.68 3.70
CA LYS A 128 13.52 -2.47 2.55
C LYS A 128 12.36 -2.90 1.65
N ILE A 129 11.23 -3.30 2.23
CA ILE A 129 10.00 -3.63 1.47
C ILE A 129 9.46 -2.39 0.77
N THR A 130 9.36 -1.27 1.48
CA THR A 130 8.92 0.02 0.94
C THR A 130 9.77 0.44 -0.26
N HIS A 131 11.09 0.41 -0.12
CA HIS A 131 12.01 0.71 -1.21
C HIS A 131 11.78 -0.21 -2.43
N ALA A 132 11.69 -1.53 -2.21
CA ALA A 132 11.48 -2.48 -3.30
C ALA A 132 10.13 -2.29 -4.00
N LEU A 133 9.07 -1.99 -3.25
CA LEU A 133 7.73 -1.73 -3.81
C LEU A 133 7.70 -0.42 -4.60
N ARG A 134 8.23 0.68 -4.04
CA ARG A 134 8.28 1.98 -4.74
C ARG A 134 9.10 1.90 -6.02
N SER A 135 10.25 1.21 -5.99
CA SER A 135 11.08 0.97 -7.17
C SER A 135 10.31 0.16 -8.23
N SER A 136 9.63 -0.92 -7.83
CA SER A 136 8.85 -1.75 -8.75
C SER A 136 7.62 -1.01 -9.31
N LEU A 137 6.98 -0.14 -8.52
CA LEU A 137 5.88 0.71 -8.97
C LEU A 137 6.37 1.73 -9.99
N MET A 138 7.54 2.36 -9.75
CA MET A 138 8.12 3.34 -10.67
C MET A 138 8.54 2.68 -11.99
N GLU A 139 9.15 1.52 -11.93
CA GLU A 139 9.48 0.73 -13.12
C GLU A 139 8.22 0.41 -13.95
N LYS A 140 7.14 -0.02 -13.28
CA LYS A 140 5.85 -0.26 -13.94
C LYS A 140 5.26 1.03 -14.53
N PHE A 141 5.30 2.13 -13.78
CA PHE A 141 4.75 3.42 -14.20
C PHE A 141 5.39 3.93 -15.49
N ILE A 142 6.72 3.86 -15.60
CA ILE A 142 7.45 4.29 -16.80
C ILE A 142 7.09 3.41 -18.03
N CYS A 143 6.75 2.14 -17.81
CA CYS A 143 6.40 1.20 -18.88
C CYS A 143 4.92 1.27 -19.31
N LEU A 144 4.07 2.05 -18.62
CA LEU A 144 2.65 2.18 -18.99
C LEU A 144 2.48 2.93 -20.32
N THR A 145 1.41 2.58 -21.03
CA THR A 145 1.00 3.31 -22.24
C THR A 145 0.42 4.68 -21.88
N SER A 146 0.58 5.67 -22.76
CA SER A 146 0.05 7.03 -22.55
C SER A 146 -1.46 7.05 -22.36
N ASP A 147 -2.18 6.16 -23.02
CA ASP A 147 -3.63 5.98 -22.89
C ASP A 147 -4.03 5.65 -21.45
N LYS A 148 -3.40 4.65 -20.84
CA LYS A 148 -3.68 4.27 -19.44
C LYS A 148 -3.25 5.35 -18.43
N LEU A 149 -2.19 6.13 -18.75
CA LEU A 149 -1.75 7.23 -17.89
C LEU A 149 -2.74 8.41 -17.90
N THR A 150 -3.34 8.72 -19.04
CA THR A 150 -4.28 9.85 -19.18
C THR A 150 -5.57 9.61 -18.38
N GLY A 151 -5.98 8.35 -18.22
CA GLY A 151 -7.14 7.97 -17.39
C GLY A 151 -6.88 7.92 -15.89
N LEU A 152 -5.63 8.11 -15.43
CA LEU A 152 -5.29 8.05 -14.02
C LEU A 152 -5.15 9.46 -13.43
N GLU A 153 -5.90 9.73 -12.37
CA GLU A 153 -5.76 11.00 -11.62
C GLU A 153 -4.40 11.05 -10.91
N PRO A 154 -3.63 12.16 -11.04
CA PRO A 154 -2.31 12.31 -10.42
C PRO A 154 -2.33 12.11 -8.89
N GLY A 155 -3.40 12.58 -8.21
CA GLY A 155 -3.58 12.40 -6.77
C GLY A 155 -3.74 10.94 -6.35
N THR A 156 -4.48 10.16 -7.14
CA THR A 156 -4.66 8.72 -6.93
C THR A 156 -3.34 7.97 -7.11
N LEU A 157 -2.54 8.33 -8.12
CA LEU A 157 -1.21 7.78 -8.32
C LEU A 157 -0.28 8.10 -7.15
N ALA A 158 -0.19 9.37 -6.75
CA ALA A 158 0.63 9.77 -5.60
C ALA A 158 0.23 9.00 -4.33
N SER A 159 -1.07 8.82 -4.07
CA SER A 159 -1.57 8.03 -2.94
C SER A 159 -1.12 6.57 -3.00
N ARG A 160 -1.05 5.94 -4.19
CA ARG A 160 -0.55 4.57 -4.37
C ARG A 160 0.93 4.45 -4.06
N PHE A 161 1.75 5.41 -4.52
CA PHE A 161 3.20 5.40 -4.30
C PHE A 161 3.62 5.69 -2.85
N VAL A 162 2.83 6.48 -2.14
CA VAL A 162 3.11 6.87 -0.75
C VAL A 162 2.20 6.09 0.19
N GLY A 163 0.92 6.42 0.26
CA GLY A 163 0.00 5.91 1.27
C GLY A 163 -0.21 4.40 1.24
N ASP A 164 -0.44 3.81 0.05
CA ASP A 164 -0.67 2.37 -0.05
C ASP A 164 0.60 1.56 0.27
N VAL A 165 1.77 2.04 -0.15
CA VAL A 165 3.05 1.39 0.18
C VAL A 165 3.35 1.49 1.67
N ASP A 166 3.06 2.62 2.32
CA ASP A 166 3.25 2.80 3.77
C ASP A 166 2.30 1.88 4.57
N THR A 167 1.06 1.64 4.08
CA THR A 167 0.19 0.64 4.71
C THR A 167 0.74 -0.78 4.62
N VAL A 168 1.44 -1.12 3.52
CA VAL A 168 2.13 -2.42 3.39
C VAL A 168 3.34 -2.50 4.32
N GLU A 169 4.09 -1.41 4.51
CA GLU A 169 5.17 -1.34 5.49
C GLU A 169 4.64 -1.62 6.90
N ASN A 170 3.58 -0.91 7.31
CA ASN A 170 2.93 -1.08 8.60
C ASN A 170 2.41 -2.50 8.84
N LEU A 171 2.02 -3.22 7.78
CA LEU A 171 1.64 -4.64 7.88
C LEU A 171 2.75 -5.51 8.47
N PHE A 172 4.00 -5.23 8.12
CA PHE A 172 5.15 -6.01 8.57
C PHE A 172 5.73 -5.48 9.88
N THR A 173 5.71 -4.17 10.12
CA THR A 173 6.27 -3.57 11.34
C THR A 173 5.35 -3.71 12.53
N SER A 174 4.08 -3.29 12.41
CA SER A 174 3.10 -3.26 13.52
C SER A 174 1.87 -4.14 13.28
N GLY A 175 1.86 -4.94 12.23
CA GLY A 175 0.73 -5.83 11.91
C GLY A 175 1.05 -7.30 12.20
N ILE A 176 1.32 -8.08 11.15
CA ILE A 176 1.41 -9.55 11.22
C ILE A 176 2.51 -10.02 12.19
N ILE A 177 3.71 -9.40 12.14
CA ILE A 177 4.85 -9.89 12.94
C ILE A 177 4.64 -9.56 14.42
N SER A 178 4.11 -8.36 14.74
CA SER A 178 3.75 -7.99 16.11
C SER A 178 2.66 -8.90 16.67
N MET A 179 1.57 -9.12 15.92
CA MET A 179 0.50 -10.02 16.32
C MET A 179 1.00 -11.45 16.57
N PHE A 180 1.92 -11.95 15.74
CA PHE A 180 2.53 -13.26 15.94
C PHE A 180 3.41 -13.29 17.20
N ALA A 181 4.23 -12.26 17.44
CA ALA A 181 5.06 -12.14 18.64
C ALA A 181 4.20 -12.07 19.91
N ASP A 182 3.11 -11.31 19.89
CA ASP A 182 2.17 -11.18 21.00
C ASP A 182 1.43 -12.50 21.28
N ALA A 183 1.02 -13.22 20.25
CA ALA A 183 0.45 -14.56 20.40
C ALA A 183 1.45 -15.54 21.04
N CYS A 184 2.72 -15.54 20.57
CA CYS A 184 3.78 -16.34 21.18
C CYS A 184 4.03 -15.97 22.63
N LYS A 185 4.02 -14.67 22.97
CA LYS A 185 4.18 -14.16 24.34
C LYS A 185 3.04 -14.65 25.25
N ILE A 186 1.78 -14.52 24.82
CA ILE A 186 0.63 -15.01 25.58
C ILE A 186 0.72 -16.52 25.83
N ILE A 187 1.01 -17.31 24.79
CA ILE A 187 1.15 -18.77 24.92
C ILE A 187 2.29 -19.12 25.89
N SER A 188 3.45 -18.47 25.76
CA SER A 188 4.61 -18.72 26.62
C SER A 188 4.32 -18.38 28.08
N ILE A 189 3.62 -17.26 28.35
CA ILE A 189 3.20 -16.87 29.71
C ILE A 189 2.23 -17.92 30.28
N LEU A 190 1.24 -18.37 29.51
CA LEU A 190 0.31 -19.42 29.96
C LEU A 190 1.02 -20.72 30.32
N VAL A 191 2.02 -21.12 29.53
CA VAL A 191 2.86 -22.30 29.81
C VAL A 191 3.62 -22.12 31.11
N VAL A 192 4.24 -20.97 31.34
CA VAL A 192 4.96 -20.70 32.59
C VAL A 192 4.01 -20.73 33.80
N ILE A 193 2.85 -20.06 33.71
CA ILE A 193 1.87 -20.07 34.81
C ILE A 193 1.32 -21.49 35.06
N TRP A 194 1.17 -22.31 34.01
CA TRP A 194 0.74 -23.70 34.16
C TRP A 194 1.73 -24.53 35.00
N PHE A 195 3.03 -24.29 34.84
CA PHE A 195 4.05 -24.96 35.64
C PHE A 195 4.12 -24.43 37.08
N GLU A 196 3.90 -23.12 37.28
CA GLU A 196 3.92 -22.50 38.61
C GLU A 196 2.63 -22.80 39.40
N ASN A 197 1.47 -22.67 38.79
CA ASN A 197 0.18 -22.87 39.43
C ASN A 197 -0.93 -23.27 38.45
N LYS A 198 -1.31 -24.54 38.44
CA LYS A 198 -2.32 -25.11 37.54
C LYS A 198 -3.70 -24.47 37.71
N GLY A 199 -4.10 -24.12 38.94
CA GLY A 199 -5.39 -23.49 39.23
C GLY A 199 -5.53 -22.13 38.55
N LEU A 200 -4.50 -21.30 38.67
CA LEU A 200 -4.46 -19.97 38.02
C LEU A 200 -4.39 -20.07 36.51
N ALA A 201 -3.65 -21.02 35.97
CA ALA A 201 -3.61 -21.23 34.53
C ALA A 201 -4.99 -21.53 33.96
N VAL A 202 -5.80 -22.36 34.65
CA VAL A 202 -7.19 -22.65 34.26
C VAL A 202 -8.06 -21.40 34.34
N VAL A 203 -7.97 -20.59 35.41
CA VAL A 203 -8.69 -19.33 35.53
C VAL A 203 -8.37 -18.38 34.37
N LEU A 204 -7.09 -18.20 34.06
CA LEU A 204 -6.66 -17.37 32.92
C LEU A 204 -7.14 -17.91 31.58
N LEU A 205 -7.12 -19.24 31.39
CA LEU A 205 -7.58 -19.90 30.18
C LEU A 205 -9.08 -19.69 29.96
N VAL A 206 -9.88 -19.55 31.03
CA VAL A 206 -11.31 -19.20 30.97
C VAL A 206 -11.53 -17.72 30.73
N ILE A 207 -10.71 -16.86 31.33
CA ILE A 207 -10.83 -15.39 31.20
C ILE A 207 -10.38 -14.91 29.81
N LEU A 208 -9.35 -15.50 29.22
CA LEU A 208 -8.81 -15.10 27.90
C LEU A 208 -9.85 -15.14 26.76
N PRO A 209 -10.66 -16.19 26.57
CA PRO A 209 -11.72 -16.20 25.56
C PRO A 209 -12.78 -15.11 25.82
N PHE A 210 -13.12 -14.85 27.10
CA PHE A 210 -14.04 -13.77 27.44
C PHE A 210 -13.46 -12.40 27.08
N LEU A 211 -12.18 -12.14 27.42
CA LEU A 211 -11.45 -10.94 27.03
C LEU A 211 -11.41 -10.76 25.52
N PHE A 212 -11.06 -11.82 24.80
CA PHE A 212 -11.02 -11.79 23.34
C PHE A 212 -12.40 -11.48 22.74
N TRP A 213 -13.46 -12.10 23.25
CA TRP A 213 -14.83 -11.83 22.80
C TRP A 213 -15.23 -10.38 23.10
N PHE A 214 -14.96 -9.88 24.29
CA PHE A 214 -15.24 -8.49 24.70
C PHE A 214 -14.50 -7.49 23.82
N THR A 215 -13.19 -7.67 23.69
CA THR A 215 -12.33 -6.85 22.83
C THR A 215 -12.85 -6.84 21.39
N ARG A 216 -13.19 -8.01 20.84
CA ARG A 216 -13.74 -8.14 19.50
C ARG A 216 -15.06 -7.42 19.34
N HIS A 217 -15.92 -7.45 20.35
CA HIS A 217 -17.21 -6.77 20.32
C HIS A 217 -17.06 -5.24 20.30
N VAL A 218 -16.23 -4.70 21.17
CA VAL A 218 -15.95 -3.24 21.23
C VAL A 218 -15.27 -2.77 19.96
N GLN A 219 -14.25 -3.47 19.49
CA GLN A 219 -13.50 -3.14 18.26
C GLN A 219 -14.38 -3.10 17.02
N LYS A 220 -15.38 -3.96 16.90
CA LYS A 220 -16.30 -3.92 15.75
C LYS A 220 -17.06 -2.59 15.67
N ASN A 221 -17.52 -2.08 16.80
CA ASN A 221 -18.22 -0.80 16.89
C ASN A 221 -17.28 0.39 16.67
N MET A 222 -16.11 0.33 17.27
CA MET A 222 -15.04 1.31 17.11
C MET A 222 -14.59 1.41 15.64
N LEU A 223 -14.40 0.28 14.95
CA LEU A 223 -14.05 0.28 13.52
C LEU A 223 -15.14 0.93 12.65
N ALA A 224 -16.41 0.69 12.95
CA ALA A 224 -17.53 1.33 12.24
C ALA A 224 -17.49 2.86 12.43
N ALA A 225 -17.26 3.33 13.67
CA ALA A 225 -17.12 4.76 13.99
C ALA A 225 -15.88 5.38 13.28
N GLN A 226 -14.75 4.69 13.25
CA GLN A 226 -13.56 5.15 12.53
C GLN A 226 -13.76 5.27 11.02
N ILE A 227 -14.49 4.33 10.40
CA ILE A 227 -14.83 4.41 8.97
C ILE A 227 -15.73 5.60 8.70
N GLU A 228 -16.73 5.86 9.56
CA GLU A 228 -17.60 7.03 9.47
C GLU A 228 -16.80 8.32 9.61
N ASN A 229 -15.89 8.40 10.59
CA ASN A 229 -15.00 9.53 10.80
C ASN A 229 -14.11 9.79 9.56
N ARG A 230 -13.46 8.76 9.01
CA ARG A 230 -12.64 8.92 7.79
C ARG A 230 -13.44 9.45 6.61
N LYS A 231 -14.69 9.02 6.43
CA LYS A 231 -15.57 9.54 5.37
C LYS A 231 -15.93 11.02 5.61
N ALA A 232 -16.25 11.39 6.85
CA ALA A 232 -16.60 12.76 7.21
C ALA A 232 -15.41 13.71 7.04
N VAL A 233 -14.23 13.33 7.56
CA VAL A 233 -12.96 14.07 7.37
C VAL A 233 -12.62 14.18 5.88
N GLY A 234 -12.82 13.10 5.10
CA GLY A 234 -12.59 13.12 3.66
C GLY A 234 -13.47 14.13 2.92
N ARG A 235 -14.75 14.25 3.29
CA ARG A 235 -15.67 15.28 2.73
C ARG A 235 -15.20 16.69 3.07
N ALA A 236 -14.87 16.96 4.33
CA ALA A 236 -14.37 18.26 4.76
C ALA A 236 -13.07 18.63 4.05
N SER A 237 -12.10 17.70 3.99
CA SER A 237 -10.81 17.91 3.33
C SER A 237 -10.94 18.06 1.82
N GLY A 238 -11.88 17.37 1.17
CA GLY A 238 -12.13 17.48 -0.27
C GLY A 238 -12.75 18.81 -0.67
N HIS A 239 -13.53 19.43 0.23
CA HIS A 239 -14.19 20.71 -0.05
C HIS A 239 -13.20 21.88 -0.21
N VAL A 240 -12.05 21.85 0.47
CA VAL A 240 -11.05 22.93 0.39
C VAL A 240 -10.42 23.03 -1.00
N PRO A 241 -9.86 21.98 -1.61
CA PRO A 241 -9.34 22.04 -2.98
C PRO A 241 -10.41 22.40 -4.01
N GLU A 242 -11.65 21.89 -3.85
CA GLU A 242 -12.77 22.23 -4.72
C GLU A 242 -13.09 23.73 -4.66
N THR A 243 -13.13 24.31 -3.47
CA THR A 243 -13.33 25.75 -3.25
C THR A 243 -12.21 26.57 -3.87
N LEU A 244 -10.93 26.18 -3.67
CA LEU A 244 -9.77 26.85 -4.25
C LEU A 244 -9.79 26.80 -5.78
N HIS A 245 -10.12 25.66 -6.36
CA HIS A 245 -10.22 25.51 -7.81
C HIS A 245 -11.29 26.44 -8.42
N ASN A 246 -12.42 26.59 -7.74
CA ASN A 246 -13.56 27.36 -8.19
C ASN A 246 -13.63 28.78 -7.60
N ILE A 247 -12.60 29.28 -6.93
CA ILE A 247 -12.61 30.53 -6.16
C ILE A 247 -13.06 31.73 -7.02
N ARG A 248 -12.62 31.81 -8.27
CA ARG A 248 -13.02 32.90 -9.20
C ARG A 248 -14.52 32.85 -9.49
N THR A 249 -15.06 31.66 -9.72
CA THR A 249 -16.51 31.48 -9.97
C THR A 249 -17.34 31.84 -8.74
N ILE A 250 -16.87 31.43 -7.55
CA ILE A 250 -17.53 31.74 -6.27
C ILE A 250 -17.61 33.27 -6.07
N HIS A 251 -16.49 33.98 -6.26
CA HIS A 251 -16.45 35.45 -6.18
C HIS A 251 -17.31 36.13 -7.25
N CYS A 252 -17.27 35.63 -8.49
CA CYS A 252 -18.12 36.20 -9.56
C CYS A 252 -19.62 36.07 -9.27
N LEU A 253 -20.02 35.00 -8.55
CA LEU A 253 -21.42 34.72 -8.22
C LEU A 253 -21.81 35.23 -6.81
N GLY A 254 -20.90 35.81 -6.03
CA GLY A 254 -21.16 36.28 -4.66
C GLY A 254 -21.62 35.14 -3.72
N ARG A 255 -21.05 33.92 -3.86
CA ARG A 255 -21.48 32.73 -3.12
C ARG A 255 -20.52 32.32 -2.01
N GLU A 256 -19.71 33.23 -1.51
CA GLU A 256 -18.71 32.97 -0.45
C GLU A 256 -19.38 32.41 0.80
N LYS A 257 -20.45 33.06 1.25
CA LYS A 257 -21.19 32.67 2.45
C LYS A 257 -21.80 31.26 2.33
N TYR A 258 -22.29 30.88 1.15
CA TYR A 258 -22.79 29.53 0.90
C TYR A 258 -21.69 28.47 1.04
N MET A 259 -20.48 28.77 0.53
CA MET A 259 -19.35 27.84 0.64
C MET A 259 -18.85 27.70 2.08
N GLU A 260 -18.85 28.80 2.85
CA GLU A 260 -18.53 28.80 4.28
C GLU A 260 -19.53 27.95 5.09
N GLU A 261 -20.83 28.17 4.95
CA GLU A 261 -21.89 27.43 5.63
C GLU A 261 -21.84 25.94 5.27
N ARG A 262 -21.52 25.61 4.02
CA ARG A 262 -21.35 24.21 3.58
C ARG A 262 -20.13 23.55 4.20
N TYR A 263 -19.03 24.27 4.30
CA TYR A 263 -17.82 23.79 4.96
C TYR A 263 -18.04 23.56 6.46
N ASP A 264 -18.72 24.49 7.14
CA ASP A 264 -19.09 24.34 8.55
C ASP A 264 -19.97 23.11 8.78
N THR A 265 -20.88 22.80 7.86
CA THR A 265 -21.68 21.58 7.91
C THR A 265 -20.79 20.34 7.86
N TYR A 266 -19.81 20.27 6.94
CA TYR A 266 -18.88 19.15 6.83
C TYR A 266 -17.95 19.01 8.04
N ILE A 267 -17.49 20.13 8.62
CA ILE A 267 -16.72 20.12 9.87
C ILE A 267 -17.58 19.61 11.01
N GLY A 268 -18.85 20.06 11.11
CA GLY A 268 -19.79 19.59 12.14
C GLY A 268 -20.03 18.08 12.06
N GLU A 269 -20.22 17.51 10.86
CA GLU A 269 -20.32 16.07 10.65
C GLU A 269 -19.03 15.35 11.06
N SER A 270 -17.87 15.90 10.71
CA SER A 270 -16.57 15.36 11.07
C SER A 270 -16.35 15.36 12.59
N TYR A 271 -16.74 16.44 13.25
CA TYR A 271 -16.66 16.56 14.71
C TYR A 271 -17.51 15.48 15.41
N GLN A 272 -18.77 15.31 14.99
CA GLN A 272 -19.67 14.29 15.57
C GLN A 272 -19.15 12.87 15.36
N ALA A 273 -18.60 12.59 14.18
CA ALA A 273 -18.02 11.29 13.89
C ALA A 273 -16.74 11.03 14.71
N MET A 274 -15.91 12.06 14.91
CA MET A 274 -14.72 11.99 15.76
C MET A 274 -15.10 11.80 17.24
N GLU A 275 -16.12 12.50 17.72
CA GLU A 275 -16.63 12.36 19.10
C GLU A 275 -17.05 10.91 19.40
N ARG A 276 -17.75 10.25 18.46
CA ARG A 276 -18.10 8.82 18.60
C ARG A 276 -16.86 7.93 18.66
N THR A 277 -15.87 8.19 17.82
CA THR A 277 -14.62 7.42 17.83
C THR A 277 -13.90 7.58 19.16
N ASN A 278 -13.74 8.82 19.61
CA ASN A 278 -13.10 9.15 20.88
C ASN A 278 -13.85 8.56 22.09
N PHE A 279 -15.17 8.48 22.04
CA PHE A 279 -15.96 7.82 23.09
C PHE A 279 -15.60 6.34 23.23
N TYR A 280 -15.50 5.60 22.10
CA TYR A 280 -15.11 4.19 22.16
C TYR A 280 -13.67 4.02 22.65
N ASP A 281 -12.73 4.87 22.22
CA ASP A 281 -11.35 4.86 22.69
C ASP A 281 -11.27 5.17 24.19
N ALA A 282 -12.00 6.19 24.65
CA ALA A 282 -12.02 6.62 26.04
C ALA A 282 -12.65 5.57 26.98
N VAL A 283 -13.56 4.73 26.49
CA VAL A 283 -14.20 3.67 27.29
C VAL A 283 -13.37 2.39 27.27
N TYR A 284 -12.73 2.07 26.15
CA TYR A 284 -12.05 0.79 25.95
C TYR A 284 -10.88 0.57 26.91
N SER A 285 -9.93 1.52 26.96
CA SER A 285 -8.72 1.38 27.79
C SER A 285 -9.01 1.30 29.30
N PRO A 286 -9.88 2.15 29.91
CA PRO A 286 -10.24 2.00 31.34
C PRO A 286 -10.95 0.67 31.63
N VAL A 287 -11.79 0.16 30.74
CA VAL A 287 -12.46 -1.14 30.96
C VAL A 287 -11.43 -2.27 31.00
N ILE A 288 -10.45 -2.28 30.11
CA ILE A 288 -9.36 -3.26 30.14
C ILE A 288 -8.55 -3.15 31.43
N LEU A 289 -8.23 -1.92 31.89
CA LEU A 289 -7.52 -1.69 33.15
C LEU A 289 -8.32 -2.19 34.36
N ILE A 290 -9.63 -1.91 34.43
CA ILE A 290 -10.50 -2.39 35.50
C ILE A 290 -10.55 -3.93 35.49
N LEU A 291 -10.67 -4.53 34.28
CA LEU A 291 -10.69 -5.98 34.15
C LEU A 291 -9.38 -6.62 34.64
N ASN A 292 -8.24 -6.01 34.26
CA ASN A 292 -6.93 -6.43 34.79
C ASN A 292 -6.89 -6.34 36.32
N ALA A 293 -7.32 -5.21 36.90
CA ALA A 293 -7.37 -5.01 38.34
C ALA A 293 -8.28 -6.04 39.05
N VAL A 294 -9.44 -6.35 38.48
CA VAL A 294 -10.35 -7.39 38.99
C VAL A 294 -9.72 -8.77 38.98
N VAL A 295 -9.03 -9.14 37.91
CA VAL A 295 -8.32 -10.42 37.80
C VAL A 295 -7.19 -10.49 38.82
N VAL A 296 -6.41 -9.43 38.98
CA VAL A 296 -5.34 -9.34 39.97
C VAL A 296 -5.90 -9.45 41.39
N ALA A 297 -6.99 -8.72 41.72
CA ALA A 297 -7.67 -8.79 43.01
C ALA A 297 -8.21 -10.20 43.29
N ALA A 298 -8.81 -10.85 42.30
CA ALA A 298 -9.30 -12.22 42.42
C ALA A 298 -8.16 -13.21 42.73
N VAL A 299 -7.02 -13.08 42.05
CA VAL A 299 -5.80 -13.89 42.29
C VAL A 299 -5.29 -13.66 43.73
N MET A 300 -5.23 -12.40 44.20
CA MET A 300 -4.80 -12.07 45.57
C MET A 300 -5.75 -12.68 46.60
N LEU A 301 -7.07 -12.55 46.43
CA LEU A 301 -8.08 -13.10 47.34
C LEU A 301 -8.03 -14.63 47.39
N LEU A 302 -7.89 -15.28 46.24
CA LEU A 302 -7.73 -16.74 46.16
C LEU A 302 -6.46 -17.23 46.83
N SER A 303 -5.36 -16.51 46.64
CA SER A 303 -4.07 -16.82 47.26
C SER A 303 -4.09 -16.62 48.78
N ALA A 304 -4.84 -15.62 49.30
CA ALA A 304 -4.97 -15.31 50.74
C ALA A 304 -6.07 -16.12 51.42
N SER A 305 -6.82 -16.96 50.71
CA SER A 305 -7.92 -17.74 51.24
C SER A 305 -7.45 -18.75 52.29
N GLY A 306 -8.03 -18.71 53.48
CA GLY A 306 -7.74 -19.66 54.58
C GLY A 306 -8.35 -21.07 54.36
N ASN A 307 -9.07 -21.29 53.29
CA ASN A 307 -9.71 -22.58 52.99
C ASN A 307 -8.70 -23.58 52.41
N LYS A 308 -8.50 -24.73 53.10
CA LYS A 308 -7.52 -25.76 52.69
C LYS A 308 -7.71 -26.24 51.27
N MET A 309 -8.94 -26.33 50.78
CA MET A 309 -9.24 -26.78 49.40
C MET A 309 -8.79 -25.74 48.36
N VAL A 310 -9.04 -24.47 48.63
CA VAL A 310 -8.60 -23.34 47.79
C VAL A 310 -7.08 -23.21 47.80
N LEU A 311 -6.48 -23.36 48.98
CA LEU A 311 -5.03 -23.29 49.17
C LEU A 311 -4.29 -24.40 48.40
N THR A 312 -4.88 -25.61 48.28
CA THR A 312 -4.29 -26.72 47.51
C THR A 312 -4.26 -26.43 46.01
N PHE A 313 -5.25 -25.70 45.48
CA PHE A 313 -5.36 -25.38 44.06
C PHE A 313 -4.72 -24.03 43.71
N PHE A 314 -4.80 -23.05 44.57
CA PHE A 314 -4.40 -21.66 44.30
C PHE A 314 -3.33 -21.14 45.30
N GLY A 315 -2.90 -21.97 46.28
CA GLY A 315 -1.87 -21.59 47.24
C GLY A 315 -0.55 -21.35 46.54
N MET A 316 -0.02 -20.17 46.76
CA MET A 316 1.26 -19.77 46.19
C MET A 316 2.06 -18.97 47.19
N SER A 317 3.39 -18.91 47.00
CA SER A 317 4.23 -18.02 47.78
C SER A 317 3.95 -16.55 47.45
N ALA A 318 4.37 -15.63 48.33
CA ALA A 318 4.27 -14.20 48.06
C ALA A 318 5.02 -13.81 46.78
N GLY A 319 6.15 -14.45 46.53
CA GLY A 319 6.92 -14.22 45.32
C GLY A 319 6.22 -14.71 44.04
N THR A 320 5.67 -15.94 44.07
CA THR A 320 4.89 -16.43 42.90
C THR A 320 3.65 -15.59 42.65
N ALA A 321 2.97 -15.04 43.68
CA ALA A 321 1.87 -14.12 43.51
C ALA A 321 2.29 -12.85 42.73
N VAL A 322 3.44 -12.26 43.08
CA VAL A 322 3.99 -11.08 42.41
C VAL A 322 4.35 -11.41 40.94
N ALA A 323 4.96 -12.58 40.66
CA ALA A 323 5.26 -12.99 39.32
C ALA A 323 4.00 -13.16 38.45
N VAL A 324 2.96 -13.82 38.99
CA VAL A 324 1.68 -14.04 38.31
C VAL A 324 0.98 -12.70 38.00
N ILE A 325 0.99 -11.74 38.95
CA ILE A 325 0.44 -10.40 38.72
C ILE A 325 1.15 -9.70 37.56
N ASN A 326 2.49 -9.79 37.49
CA ASN A 326 3.27 -9.27 36.37
C ASN A 326 2.91 -9.94 35.04
N TYR A 327 2.77 -11.26 35.03
CA TYR A 327 2.39 -12.01 33.84
C TYR A 327 0.97 -11.67 33.38
N ILE A 328 0.02 -11.52 34.28
CA ILE A 328 -1.34 -11.09 33.96
C ILE A 328 -1.29 -9.74 33.24
N SER A 329 -0.60 -8.75 33.82
CA SER A 329 -0.44 -7.44 33.19
C SER A 329 0.22 -7.50 31.81
N GLN A 330 1.20 -8.38 31.63
CA GLN A 330 1.85 -8.60 30.32
C GLN A 330 0.94 -9.30 29.30
N ILE A 331 -0.10 -10.05 29.69
CA ILE A 331 -1.10 -10.64 28.80
C ILE A 331 -2.11 -9.58 28.34
N PHE A 332 -2.49 -8.64 29.21
CA PHE A 332 -3.48 -7.63 28.86
C PHE A 332 -2.98 -6.63 27.82
N SER A 333 -1.69 -6.28 27.82
CA SER A 333 -1.10 -5.35 26.86
C SER A 333 -1.26 -5.81 25.38
N PRO A 334 -0.90 -7.05 25.00
CA PRO A 334 -1.19 -7.55 23.65
C PRO A 334 -2.68 -7.59 23.29
N VAL A 335 -3.55 -7.88 24.26
CA VAL A 335 -5.00 -7.88 23.99
C VAL A 335 -5.51 -6.47 23.67
N GLU A 336 -4.94 -5.45 24.28
CA GLU A 336 -5.25 -4.05 24.00
C GLU A 336 -4.78 -3.65 22.58
N SER A 337 -3.59 -4.08 22.15
CA SER A 337 -3.02 -3.73 20.84
C SER A 337 -3.71 -4.44 19.67
N LEU A 338 -4.32 -5.61 19.88
CA LEU A 338 -4.96 -6.43 18.82
C LEU A 338 -5.91 -5.63 17.92
N GLY A 339 -6.61 -4.63 18.46
CA GLY A 339 -7.53 -3.79 17.70
C GLY A 339 -6.85 -2.98 16.61
N MET A 340 -5.76 -2.32 16.96
CA MET A 340 -4.98 -1.51 16.05
C MET A 340 -4.26 -2.39 15.03
N GLU A 341 -3.78 -3.57 15.44
CA GLU A 341 -3.10 -4.52 14.56
C GLU A 341 -4.04 -5.07 13.48
N ILE A 342 -5.28 -5.46 13.86
CA ILE A 342 -6.30 -5.91 12.91
C ILE A 342 -6.66 -4.81 11.90
N GLN A 343 -6.77 -3.56 12.36
CA GLN A 343 -7.04 -2.41 11.50
C GLN A 343 -5.88 -2.16 10.53
N THR A 344 -4.64 -2.26 11.00
CA THR A 344 -3.43 -2.16 10.17
C THR A 344 -3.43 -3.23 9.09
N ILE A 345 -3.73 -4.48 9.44
CA ILE A 345 -3.84 -5.60 8.48
C ILE A 345 -4.93 -5.32 7.43
N GLN A 346 -6.11 -4.86 7.84
CA GLN A 346 -7.20 -4.55 6.89
C GLN A 346 -6.84 -3.41 5.93
N SER A 347 -6.20 -2.35 6.44
CA SER A 347 -5.73 -1.22 5.64
C SER A 347 -4.68 -1.67 4.62
N ALA A 348 -3.76 -2.51 5.04
CA ALA A 348 -2.71 -3.05 4.17
C ALA A 348 -3.27 -4.01 3.10
N VAL A 349 -4.24 -4.85 3.41
CA VAL A 349 -4.92 -5.71 2.42
C VAL A 349 -5.59 -4.86 1.34
N ALA A 350 -6.25 -3.75 1.72
CA ALA A 350 -6.83 -2.81 0.77
C ALA A 350 -5.74 -2.12 -0.08
N GLY A 351 -4.62 -1.69 0.53
CA GLY A 351 -3.47 -1.12 -0.18
C GLY A 351 -2.83 -2.10 -1.16
N ILE A 352 -2.63 -3.35 -0.73
CA ILE A 352 -2.11 -4.43 -1.59
C ILE A 352 -3.04 -4.66 -2.79
N HIS A 353 -4.35 -4.60 -2.61
CA HIS A 353 -5.31 -4.76 -3.70
C HIS A 353 -5.15 -3.65 -4.73
N ARG A 354 -5.11 -2.36 -4.31
CA ARG A 354 -4.91 -1.22 -5.21
C ARG A 354 -3.55 -1.24 -5.92
N ILE A 355 -2.48 -1.65 -5.24
CA ILE A 355 -1.16 -1.82 -5.85
C ILE A 355 -1.18 -2.96 -6.89
N ASN A 356 -1.84 -4.09 -6.59
CA ASN A 356 -1.96 -5.21 -7.54
C ASN A 356 -2.80 -4.85 -8.76
N GLU A 357 -3.84 -4.03 -8.59
CA GLU A 357 -4.63 -3.47 -9.68
C GLU A 357 -3.75 -2.62 -10.60
N PHE A 358 -2.91 -1.75 -10.04
CA PHE A 358 -1.95 -0.97 -10.79
C PHE A 358 -0.92 -1.85 -11.53
N PHE A 359 -0.38 -2.88 -10.89
CA PHE A 359 0.49 -3.86 -11.57
C PHE A 359 -0.24 -4.65 -12.67
N GLY A 360 -1.55 -4.74 -12.61
CA GLY A 360 -2.40 -5.39 -13.61
C GLY A 360 -2.61 -4.59 -14.88
N LEU A 361 -2.29 -3.29 -14.90
CA LEU A 361 -2.42 -2.44 -16.08
C LEU A 361 -1.48 -2.90 -17.21
N GLU A 362 -1.94 -2.76 -18.45
CA GLU A 362 -1.19 -3.17 -19.63
C GLU A 362 0.08 -2.33 -19.80
N GLU A 363 1.19 -2.99 -20.12
CA GLU A 363 2.48 -2.37 -20.43
C GLU A 363 2.61 -2.20 -21.94
N LYS A 364 3.43 -1.25 -22.35
CA LYS A 364 3.85 -1.07 -23.73
C LYS A 364 4.64 -2.30 -24.17
N GLU A 365 4.20 -3.01 -25.21
CA GLU A 365 4.82 -4.28 -25.66
C GLU A 365 6.33 -4.20 -25.91
N ASN A 366 6.86 -3.00 -26.17
CA ASN A 366 8.28 -2.79 -26.47
C ASN A 366 9.20 -2.69 -25.23
N GLY A 367 8.68 -2.73 -24.01
CA GLY A 367 9.48 -2.64 -22.77
C GLY A 367 9.80 -3.98 -22.10
N ALA A 368 9.07 -5.04 -22.47
CA ALA A 368 9.12 -6.29 -21.71
C ALA A 368 10.29 -7.24 -22.09
N GLN A 369 11.00 -7.00 -23.21
CA GLN A 369 12.08 -7.90 -23.63
C GLN A 369 13.47 -7.55 -23.09
N GLU A 370 13.70 -6.35 -22.56
CA GLU A 370 15.03 -5.98 -22.04
C GLU A 370 15.30 -6.40 -20.58
N ASN A 371 14.28 -6.73 -19.78
CA ASN A 371 14.46 -6.94 -18.32
C ASN A 371 14.28 -8.38 -17.84
N GLY A 372 13.99 -9.34 -18.70
CA GLY A 372 13.76 -10.74 -18.31
C GLY A 372 15.03 -11.58 -18.06
N ASP A 373 16.12 -11.28 -18.75
CA ASP A 373 17.30 -12.14 -18.80
C ASP A 373 18.60 -11.51 -18.23
N THR A 374 18.63 -10.24 -17.89
CA THR A 374 19.85 -9.56 -17.43
C THR A 374 20.35 -9.99 -16.06
N GLU A 375 19.55 -10.66 -15.25
CA GLU A 375 19.97 -11.08 -13.89
C GLU A 375 20.74 -12.43 -13.86
N LYS A 376 20.71 -13.22 -14.98
CA LYS A 376 21.44 -14.49 -15.04
C LYS A 376 22.78 -14.45 -15.77
N THR A 377 23.07 -13.37 -16.49
CA THR A 377 24.26 -13.30 -17.36
C THR A 377 25.41 -12.44 -16.82
N TRP A 378 25.30 -11.89 -15.61
CA TRP A 378 26.36 -11.05 -15.04
C TRP A 378 27.69 -11.78 -14.76
N ASN A 379 27.71 -13.11 -14.83
CA ASN A 379 28.89 -13.90 -14.46
C ASN A 379 29.61 -14.59 -15.65
N ASN A 380 29.27 -14.30 -16.92
CA ASN A 380 29.99 -14.90 -18.05
C ASN A 380 30.38 -13.88 -19.12
N PRO A 381 31.67 -13.46 -19.19
CA PRO A 381 32.15 -12.44 -20.13
C PRO A 381 32.04 -12.83 -21.62
N ALA A 382 32.02 -14.12 -21.93
CA ALA A 382 32.00 -14.61 -23.32
C ALA A 382 30.63 -14.43 -24.00
N THR A 383 29.52 -14.65 -23.30
CA THR A 383 28.15 -14.49 -23.84
C THR A 383 27.82 -13.02 -24.14
N LYS A 384 28.40 -12.09 -23.38
CA LYS A 384 28.18 -10.64 -23.55
C LYS A 384 28.82 -10.09 -24.84
N ILE A 385 29.86 -10.76 -25.34
CA ILE A 385 30.56 -10.36 -26.57
C ILE A 385 29.79 -10.81 -27.83
N GLU A 386 29.16 -11.97 -27.79
CA GLU A 386 28.39 -12.49 -28.91
C GLU A 386 27.01 -11.81 -29.07
N GLU A 387 26.33 -11.55 -27.98
CA GLU A 387 25.04 -10.86 -27.97
C GLU A 387 25.17 -9.39 -28.42
N ASN A 388 26.17 -8.66 -27.91
CA ASN A 388 26.52 -7.32 -28.38
C ASN A 388 26.98 -7.27 -29.86
N ARG A 389 27.53 -8.36 -30.37
CA ARG A 389 27.96 -8.46 -31.77
C ARG A 389 26.77 -8.65 -32.71
N ASN A 390 25.82 -9.51 -32.33
CA ASN A 390 24.60 -9.77 -33.12
C ASN A 390 23.65 -8.57 -33.09
N GLU A 391 23.53 -7.90 -31.94
CA GLU A 391 22.73 -6.68 -31.79
C GLU A 391 23.34 -5.49 -32.56
N LYS A 392 24.70 -5.37 -32.60
CA LYS A 392 25.41 -4.38 -33.42
C LYS A 392 25.28 -4.66 -34.90
N ILE A 393 25.25 -5.94 -35.32
CA ILE A 393 25.10 -6.34 -36.73
C ILE A 393 23.67 -6.01 -37.17
N SER A 394 22.65 -6.39 -36.42
CA SER A 394 21.24 -6.08 -36.69
C SER A 394 20.96 -4.56 -36.68
N ARG A 395 21.59 -3.81 -35.78
CA ARG A 395 21.52 -2.33 -35.78
C ARG A 395 22.20 -1.70 -36.98
N LYS A 396 23.33 -2.25 -37.38
CA LYS A 396 24.09 -1.75 -38.54
C LYS A 396 23.34 -2.03 -39.87
N GLU A 397 22.68 -3.16 -39.95
CA GLU A 397 21.86 -3.53 -41.09
C GLU A 397 20.59 -2.68 -41.19
N ALA A 398 19.90 -2.44 -40.06
CA ALA A 398 18.73 -1.56 -40.02
C ALA A 398 19.09 -0.07 -40.26
N MET A 399 20.24 0.40 -39.77
CA MET A 399 20.74 1.75 -40.07
C MET A 399 21.24 1.86 -41.53
N ALA A 400 21.89 0.84 -42.05
CA ALA A 400 22.33 0.81 -43.44
C ALA A 400 21.11 0.79 -44.41
N ASP A 401 20.07 0.03 -44.06
CA ASP A 401 18.81 0.01 -44.82
C ASP A 401 18.09 1.38 -44.74
N MET A 402 18.17 2.08 -43.60
CA MET A 402 17.63 3.43 -43.44
C MET A 402 18.46 4.48 -44.20
N GLU A 403 19.81 4.41 -44.14
CA GLU A 403 20.70 5.30 -44.90
C GLU A 403 20.63 5.01 -46.40
N GLU A 404 20.48 3.75 -46.82
CA GLU A 404 20.31 3.36 -48.20
C GLU A 404 18.96 3.81 -48.77
N ARG A 405 17.88 3.73 -47.99
CA ARG A 405 16.57 4.31 -48.34
C ARG A 405 16.63 5.84 -48.42
N HIS A 406 17.37 6.49 -47.55
CA HIS A 406 17.59 7.94 -47.61
C HIS A 406 18.43 8.35 -48.87
N ARG A 407 19.44 7.57 -49.22
CA ARG A 407 20.24 7.78 -50.44
C ARG A 407 19.47 7.48 -51.73
N LEU A 408 18.65 6.44 -51.73
CA LEU A 408 17.79 6.09 -52.85
C LEU A 408 16.66 7.10 -53.04
N GLY A 409 16.14 7.71 -51.98
CA GLY A 409 15.17 8.81 -52.03
C GLY A 409 15.76 10.11 -52.60
N ALA A 410 17.07 10.35 -52.47
CA ALA A 410 17.74 11.53 -53.00
C ALA A 410 18.12 11.44 -54.48
N SER A 411 18.03 10.26 -55.10
CA SER A 411 18.54 10.00 -56.48
C SER A 411 17.48 9.63 -57.52
N GLY A 412 16.19 9.62 -57.21
CA GLY A 412 15.18 9.25 -58.17
C GLY A 412 13.75 9.54 -57.75
N SER A 413 12.87 9.82 -58.68
CA SER A 413 11.48 10.31 -58.57
C SER A 413 10.46 9.51 -57.72
N ASN A 414 10.91 8.71 -56.75
CA ASN A 414 10.11 8.00 -55.76
C ASN A 414 10.58 8.34 -54.33
N SER A 415 10.47 9.60 -53.92
CA SER A 415 10.72 9.98 -52.52
C SER A 415 9.58 9.44 -51.63
N PHE A 416 9.92 8.54 -50.71
CA PHE A 416 8.97 8.10 -49.70
C PHE A 416 8.61 9.29 -48.77
N PRO A 417 7.32 9.46 -48.41
CA PRO A 417 6.92 10.53 -47.52
C PRO A 417 7.55 10.34 -46.13
N PHE A 418 7.99 11.44 -45.53
CA PHE A 418 8.49 11.46 -44.15
C PHE A 418 7.41 11.03 -43.16
N VAL A 419 6.20 11.58 -43.35
CA VAL A 419 5.00 11.27 -42.57
C VAL A 419 3.88 10.86 -43.54
N GLU A 420 3.18 9.78 -43.21
CA GLU A 420 1.99 9.36 -43.96
C GLU A 420 0.89 8.89 -43.02
N PHE A 421 -0.28 9.53 -43.11
CA PHE A 421 -1.51 9.08 -42.48
C PHE A 421 -2.34 8.34 -43.54
N ARG A 422 -2.64 7.07 -43.27
CA ARG A 422 -3.42 6.19 -44.18
C ARG A 422 -4.74 5.83 -43.51
N ASN A 423 -5.83 6.44 -43.93
CA ASN A 423 -7.19 6.15 -43.48
C ASN A 423 -7.31 6.09 -41.95
N VAL A 424 -6.71 7.07 -41.27
CA VAL A 424 -6.62 7.09 -39.81
C VAL A 424 -7.93 7.55 -39.20
N THR A 425 -8.52 6.68 -38.36
CA THR A 425 -9.62 6.99 -37.46
C THR A 425 -9.13 6.80 -36.03
N PHE A 426 -9.43 7.80 -35.16
CA PHE A 426 -9.02 7.75 -33.77
C PHE A 426 -9.99 8.53 -32.88
N GLY A 427 -10.28 7.96 -31.71
CA GLY A 427 -11.08 8.59 -30.65
C GLY A 427 -10.46 8.43 -29.27
N TYR A 428 -10.88 9.27 -28.34
CA TYR A 428 -10.65 9.08 -26.93
C TYR A 428 -11.92 8.45 -26.34
N ASP A 429 -11.81 7.27 -25.77
CA ASP A 429 -12.93 6.46 -25.27
C ASP A 429 -14.01 6.26 -26.36
N GLU A 430 -15.24 6.75 -26.17
CA GLU A 430 -16.36 6.63 -27.13
C GLU A 430 -16.45 7.82 -28.11
N HIS A 431 -15.57 8.83 -28.00
CA HIS A 431 -15.62 10.04 -28.80
C HIS A 431 -14.61 10.01 -29.94
N VAL A 432 -15.07 9.82 -31.18
CA VAL A 432 -14.24 9.91 -32.37
C VAL A 432 -13.80 11.35 -32.60
N VAL A 433 -12.49 11.59 -32.71
CA VAL A 433 -11.86 12.90 -32.91
C VAL A 433 -11.32 13.07 -34.33
N LEU A 434 -10.81 12.00 -34.91
CA LEU A 434 -10.30 11.96 -36.29
C LEU A 434 -11.03 10.85 -37.03
N GLU A 435 -11.50 11.13 -38.23
CA GLU A 435 -12.24 10.19 -39.05
C GLU A 435 -11.65 10.14 -40.45
N HIS A 436 -11.23 8.96 -40.88
CA HIS A 436 -10.68 8.66 -42.24
C HIS A 436 -9.62 9.67 -42.72
N LEU A 437 -8.73 10.12 -41.83
CA LEU A 437 -7.71 11.12 -42.16
C LEU A 437 -6.63 10.55 -43.06
N ASN A 438 -6.38 11.24 -44.18
CA ASN A 438 -5.37 10.87 -45.19
C ASN A 438 -4.54 12.10 -45.57
N PHE A 439 -3.22 12.06 -45.33
CA PHE A 439 -2.29 13.06 -45.86
C PHE A 439 -0.86 12.54 -45.82
N LYS A 440 0.03 13.20 -46.58
CA LYS A 440 1.46 12.91 -46.64
C LYS A 440 2.25 14.21 -46.46
N VAL A 441 3.41 14.09 -45.81
CA VAL A 441 4.38 15.18 -45.62
C VAL A 441 5.72 14.69 -46.12
N MET A 442 6.38 15.45 -46.97
CA MET A 442 7.71 15.17 -47.47
C MET A 442 8.80 15.74 -46.57
N ASP A 443 10.04 15.34 -46.78
CA ASP A 443 11.17 15.62 -45.90
C ASP A 443 11.48 17.11 -45.68
N THR A 444 11.08 17.98 -46.57
CA THR A 444 11.37 19.43 -46.50
C THR A 444 10.11 20.29 -46.37
N ASP A 445 8.98 19.63 -46.20
CA ASP A 445 7.70 20.34 -46.15
C ASP A 445 7.54 21.10 -44.83
N GLN A 446 6.96 22.27 -44.91
CA GLN A 446 6.48 23.04 -43.79
C GLN A 446 4.94 22.97 -43.73
N VAL A 447 4.41 22.29 -42.72
CA VAL A 447 2.98 22.03 -42.58
C VAL A 447 2.38 22.82 -41.46
N THR A 448 1.26 23.49 -41.71
CA THR A 448 0.49 24.20 -40.69
C THR A 448 -0.88 23.55 -40.54
N LEU A 449 -1.23 23.18 -39.30
CA LEU A 449 -2.55 22.64 -38.96
C LEU A 449 -3.46 23.78 -38.49
N LEU A 450 -4.50 24.09 -39.26
CA LEU A 450 -5.50 25.14 -38.98
C LEU A 450 -6.83 24.48 -38.61
N GLY A 451 -7.52 25.06 -37.65
CA GLY A 451 -8.84 24.59 -37.23
C GLY A 451 -9.28 25.13 -35.86
N ARG A 452 -10.56 24.97 -35.54
CA ARG A 452 -11.11 25.37 -34.23
C ARG A 452 -10.49 24.58 -33.09
N THR A 453 -10.60 25.08 -31.84
CA THR A 453 -10.27 24.32 -30.66
C THR A 453 -11.11 23.03 -30.61
N GLY A 454 -10.50 21.90 -30.32
CA GLY A 454 -11.18 20.59 -30.37
C GLY A 454 -11.16 19.86 -31.75
N ALA A 455 -10.66 20.51 -32.83
CA ALA A 455 -10.61 19.89 -34.18
C ALA A 455 -9.56 18.79 -34.35
N GLY A 456 -8.98 18.24 -33.28
CA GLY A 456 -8.05 17.12 -33.36
C GLY A 456 -6.58 17.45 -33.70
N LYS A 457 -6.19 18.75 -33.78
CA LYS A 457 -4.81 19.16 -34.12
C LYS A 457 -3.75 18.55 -33.18
N SER A 458 -3.94 18.63 -31.87
CA SER A 458 -3.05 18.03 -30.90
C SER A 458 -3.07 16.50 -30.92
N THR A 459 -4.20 15.91 -31.33
CA THR A 459 -4.36 14.47 -31.48
C THR A 459 -3.50 13.94 -32.64
N ILE A 460 -3.46 14.68 -33.76
CA ILE A 460 -2.59 14.37 -34.91
C ILE A 460 -1.12 14.34 -34.45
N LEU A 461 -0.67 15.33 -33.67
CA LEU A 461 0.71 15.36 -33.14
C LEU A 461 0.98 14.20 -32.18
N LYS A 462 0.05 13.85 -31.33
CA LYS A 462 0.19 12.71 -30.39
C LYS A 462 0.27 11.36 -31.12
N LEU A 463 -0.52 11.16 -32.18
CA LEU A 463 -0.45 9.99 -33.04
C LEU A 463 0.87 9.94 -33.82
N LEU A 464 1.34 11.07 -34.33
CA LEU A 464 2.62 11.20 -35.01
C LEU A 464 3.80 10.83 -34.10
N LEU A 465 3.75 11.26 -32.84
CA LEU A 465 4.74 10.89 -31.82
C LEU A 465 4.64 9.42 -31.38
N GLY A 466 3.65 8.65 -31.87
CA GLY A 466 3.41 7.27 -31.48
C GLY A 466 3.08 7.11 -30.00
N LEU A 467 2.44 8.13 -29.39
CA LEU A 467 1.94 8.08 -28.02
C LEU A 467 0.63 7.28 -27.93
N TYR A 468 -0.15 7.31 -29.01
CA TYR A 468 -1.40 6.57 -29.18
C TYR A 468 -1.35 5.74 -30.45
N GLU A 469 -2.12 4.65 -30.47
CA GLU A 469 -2.36 3.82 -31.64
C GLU A 469 -3.70 4.21 -32.25
N PRO A 470 -3.81 4.39 -33.60
CA PRO A 470 -5.08 4.68 -34.23
C PRO A 470 -6.03 3.47 -34.15
N ASP A 471 -7.34 3.74 -33.99
CA ASP A 471 -8.38 2.68 -33.97
C ASP A 471 -8.51 1.99 -35.36
N GLN A 472 -8.32 2.76 -36.41
CA GLN A 472 -8.27 2.25 -37.79
C GLN A 472 -7.21 3.00 -38.61
N GLY A 473 -6.65 2.30 -39.58
CA GLY A 473 -5.62 2.86 -40.45
C GLY A 473 -4.22 2.79 -39.83
N GLN A 474 -3.30 3.58 -40.36
CA GLN A 474 -1.89 3.57 -39.92
C GLN A 474 -1.26 4.95 -40.02
N VAL A 475 -0.41 5.28 -39.05
CA VAL A 475 0.49 6.43 -39.09
C VAL A 475 1.90 5.95 -39.29
N LEU A 476 2.52 6.34 -40.39
CA LEU A 476 3.84 5.87 -40.80
C LEU A 476 4.85 6.99 -40.81
N LEU A 477 6.07 6.70 -40.33
CA LEU A 477 7.26 7.54 -40.35
C LEU A 477 8.32 6.83 -41.22
N HIS A 478 8.66 7.42 -42.35
CA HIS A 478 9.52 6.75 -43.36
C HIS A 478 9.05 5.32 -43.67
N GLY A 479 7.74 5.09 -43.73
CA GLY A 479 7.14 3.78 -43.98
C GLY A 479 7.09 2.82 -42.77
N ILE A 480 7.57 3.23 -41.58
CA ILE A 480 7.51 2.45 -40.34
C ILE A 480 6.37 2.97 -39.47
N PRO A 481 5.54 2.10 -38.86
CA PRO A 481 4.50 2.56 -37.95
C PRO A 481 5.07 3.42 -36.80
N ALA A 482 4.46 4.57 -36.55
CA ALA A 482 4.93 5.52 -35.52
C ALA A 482 5.05 4.90 -34.12
N THR A 483 4.17 3.95 -33.81
CA THR A 483 4.18 3.20 -32.54
C THR A 483 5.35 2.22 -32.43
N ALA A 484 5.88 1.71 -33.56
CA ALA A 484 6.99 0.77 -33.62
C ALA A 484 8.37 1.45 -33.50
N VAL A 485 8.45 2.79 -33.63
CA VAL A 485 9.70 3.53 -33.51
C VAL A 485 10.19 3.53 -32.06
N ARG A 486 11.39 3.04 -31.82
CA ARG A 486 12.00 2.96 -30.48
C ARG A 486 12.24 4.35 -29.87
N ALA A 487 12.15 4.45 -28.54
CA ALA A 487 12.30 5.74 -27.82
C ALA A 487 13.64 6.45 -28.10
N GLY A 488 14.74 5.69 -28.25
CA GLY A 488 16.05 6.26 -28.57
C GLY A 488 16.16 6.83 -29.99
N GLU A 489 15.48 6.23 -30.94
CA GLU A 489 15.41 6.70 -32.34
C GLU A 489 14.42 7.86 -32.46
N ARG A 490 13.32 7.80 -31.72
CA ARG A 490 12.29 8.87 -31.68
C ARG A 490 12.90 10.22 -31.27
N ARG A 491 13.81 10.24 -30.27
CA ARG A 491 14.53 11.46 -29.86
C ARG A 491 15.43 12.06 -30.97
N LYS A 492 15.88 11.25 -31.92
CA LYS A 492 16.67 11.74 -33.06
C LYS A 492 15.80 12.26 -34.19
N LEU A 493 14.56 11.77 -34.29
CA LEU A 493 13.62 12.13 -35.35
C LEU A 493 12.78 13.37 -35.02
N PHE A 494 12.49 13.60 -33.72
CA PHE A 494 11.57 14.65 -33.29
C PHE A 494 12.21 15.62 -32.32
N GLY A 495 12.02 16.94 -32.58
CA GLY A 495 12.03 17.99 -31.57
C GLY A 495 10.60 18.38 -31.28
N TYR A 496 10.16 18.28 -30.02
CA TYR A 496 8.80 18.57 -29.60
C TYR A 496 8.75 19.76 -28.64
N VAL A 497 7.91 20.75 -28.96
CA VAL A 497 7.69 21.94 -28.12
C VAL A 497 6.20 22.04 -27.80
N GLU A 498 5.86 21.99 -26.53
CA GLU A 498 4.49 22.17 -26.06
C GLU A 498 4.11 23.64 -25.89
N GLN A 499 2.80 23.90 -25.90
CA GLN A 499 2.26 25.23 -25.61
C GLN A 499 2.47 25.64 -24.15
N THR A 500 2.47 24.70 -23.23
CA THR A 500 2.72 24.90 -21.80
C THR A 500 4.04 24.23 -21.44
N PHE A 501 4.91 24.98 -20.75
CA PHE A 501 6.19 24.46 -20.30
C PHE A 501 6.09 24.02 -18.83
N HIS A 502 6.44 22.77 -18.57
CA HIS A 502 6.51 22.21 -17.22
C HIS A 502 7.98 22.06 -16.80
N MET A 503 8.37 22.80 -15.77
CA MET A 503 9.72 22.67 -15.20
C MET A 503 9.81 21.42 -14.33
N VAL A 504 10.84 20.61 -14.57
CA VAL A 504 11.22 19.49 -13.70
C VAL A 504 12.17 20.03 -12.62
N PRO A 505 12.05 19.64 -11.35
CA PRO A 505 13.01 20.03 -10.31
C PRO A 505 14.44 19.61 -10.69
N GLY A 506 15.37 20.56 -10.69
CA GLY A 506 16.75 20.30 -11.07
C GLY A 506 17.47 21.56 -11.56
N THR A 507 18.62 21.39 -12.21
CA THR A 507 19.38 22.47 -12.82
C THR A 507 18.84 22.82 -14.22
N VAL A 508 19.21 24.00 -14.74
CA VAL A 508 18.90 24.39 -16.15
C VAL A 508 19.44 23.35 -17.14
N ARG A 509 20.58 22.75 -16.83
CA ARG A 509 21.16 21.66 -17.64
C ARG A 509 20.20 20.45 -17.67
N ASP A 510 19.67 20.06 -16.53
CA ASP A 510 18.73 18.92 -16.42
C ASP A 510 17.45 19.18 -17.24
N GLN A 511 17.00 20.45 -17.32
CA GLN A 511 15.85 20.82 -18.16
C GLN A 511 16.11 20.63 -19.66
N ILE A 512 17.36 20.76 -20.09
CA ILE A 512 17.75 20.69 -21.51
C ILE A 512 18.11 19.26 -21.91
N THR A 513 18.66 18.47 -20.99
CA THR A 513 19.22 17.13 -21.30
C THR A 513 18.33 15.96 -20.93
N LEU A 514 17.15 16.23 -20.40
CA LEU A 514 16.14 15.19 -20.02
C LEU A 514 15.98 14.07 -21.03
#